data_0b78157bf8de4fa5dd232b4341047adc
#
_entry.id   0b78157bf8de4fa5dd232b4341047adc
#
_cell.length_a   1.000
_cell.length_b   1.000
_cell.length_c   1.000
_cell.angle_alpha   90.00
_cell.angle_beta   90.00
_cell.angle_gamma   90.00
#
_symmetry.space_group_name_H-M   'P 1'
#
loop_
_entity.id
_entity.type
_entity.pdbx_description
1 polymer ?
#
loop_
_entity_poly.entity_id
_entity_poly.type
_entity_poly.pdbx_seq_one_letter_code
_entity_poly.pdbx_strand_id
1 'polypeptide(L)'
;MKKIFMMMALTAMTLTVSAQGLKTFDCKLFSCQYPANFVAQEQWLDESFNAKIEDGIEFMDLSLGEYGKDMTPAEMKKYSESAKYLIEKEFGEPTGWKCGPTTVKGKQFTFRSEGEEEVDDKKVPAVKYSFGILTPKKNMFLGSVKFKKSDEAKYKPLIDKIIASCKEK
;
A
#
# COMPACT_ATOMS: atom_id res chain seq x y z
N MET A 1 -47.05 30.66 -34.95
CA MET A 1 -45.79 29.89 -35.02
C MET A 1 -45.13 30.00 -33.66
N LYS A 2 -45.25 28.97 -32.81
CA LYS A 2 -44.59 28.92 -31.49
C LYS A 2 -43.24 28.23 -31.64
N LYS A 3 -42.17 28.96 -31.39
CA LYS A 3 -40.81 28.41 -31.34
C LYS A 3 -40.61 27.75 -29.97
N ILE A 4 -40.53 26.42 -29.96
CA ILE A 4 -40.19 25.63 -28.78
C ILE A 4 -38.65 25.68 -28.68
N PHE A 5 -38.14 26.39 -27.67
CA PHE A 5 -36.74 26.30 -27.26
C PHE A 5 -36.54 25.01 -26.47
N MET A 6 -35.90 24.04 -27.12
CA MET A 6 -35.46 22.81 -26.46
C MET A 6 -34.17 23.10 -25.69
N MET A 7 -34.32 23.33 -24.40
CA MET A 7 -33.21 23.54 -23.48
C MET A 7 -32.58 22.16 -23.20
N MET A 8 -31.47 21.85 -23.89
CA MET A 8 -30.63 20.70 -23.55
C MET A 8 -29.98 20.99 -22.19
N ALA A 9 -30.52 20.38 -21.13
CA ALA A 9 -29.84 20.30 -19.86
C ALA A 9 -28.64 19.38 -20.01
N LEU A 10 -27.44 19.97 -20.11
CA LEU A 10 -26.19 19.26 -20.03
C LEU A 10 -26.05 18.85 -18.56
N THR A 11 -26.49 17.64 -18.23
CA THR A 11 -26.21 17.02 -16.93
C THR A 11 -24.71 16.72 -16.90
N ALA A 12 -23.96 17.63 -16.29
CA ALA A 12 -22.60 17.35 -15.89
C ALA A 12 -22.67 16.16 -14.92
N MET A 13 -22.38 14.95 -15.41
CA MET A 13 -22.03 13.83 -14.56
C MET A 13 -20.71 14.20 -13.87
N THR A 14 -20.80 14.83 -12.71
CA THR A 14 -19.74 14.83 -11.74
C THR A 14 -19.51 13.36 -11.40
N LEU A 15 -18.47 12.77 -11.99
CA LEU A 15 -17.86 11.55 -11.49
C LEU A 15 -17.44 11.86 -10.05
N THR A 16 -18.34 11.62 -9.11
CA THR A 16 -17.96 11.47 -7.71
C THR A 16 -17.01 10.29 -7.72
N VAL A 17 -15.71 10.59 -7.69
CA VAL A 17 -14.71 9.63 -7.25
C VAL A 17 -15.18 9.21 -5.86
N SER A 18 -15.91 8.12 -5.80
CA SER A 18 -16.34 7.48 -4.57
C SER A 18 -15.07 7.32 -3.74
N ALA A 19 -14.96 8.06 -2.63
CA ALA A 19 -13.87 7.91 -1.70
C ALA A 19 -13.86 6.42 -1.34
N GLN A 20 -12.89 5.70 -1.85
CA GLN A 20 -12.78 4.27 -1.61
C GLN A 20 -12.65 4.10 -0.11
N GLY A 21 -13.65 3.50 0.54
CA GLY A 21 -13.64 3.25 1.96
C GLY A 21 -12.50 2.30 2.32
N LEU A 22 -12.19 2.25 3.61
CA LEU A 22 -11.30 1.25 4.19
C LEU A 22 -12.14 0.21 4.92
N LYS A 23 -11.74 -1.05 4.87
CA LYS A 23 -12.22 -2.14 5.74
C LYS A 23 -11.21 -2.37 6.85
N THR A 24 -11.67 -2.91 7.97
CA THR A 24 -10.80 -3.29 9.09
C THR A 24 -10.55 -4.79 9.05
N PHE A 25 -9.29 -5.15 9.15
CA PHE A 25 -8.83 -6.47 9.53
C PHE A 25 -8.50 -6.47 11.01
N ASP A 26 -8.91 -7.51 11.72
CA ASP A 26 -8.70 -7.64 13.16
C ASP A 26 -8.40 -9.10 13.51
N CYS A 27 -7.24 -9.35 14.12
CA CYS A 27 -6.84 -10.67 14.60
C CYS A 27 -6.37 -10.61 16.06
N LYS A 28 -5.86 -11.72 16.58
CA LYS A 28 -5.40 -11.82 17.97
C LYS A 28 -4.21 -10.89 18.25
N LEU A 29 -3.30 -10.73 17.31
CA LEU A 29 -2.02 -10.03 17.51
C LEU A 29 -2.08 -8.55 17.12
N PHE A 30 -2.88 -8.21 16.10
CA PHE A 30 -2.95 -6.83 15.61
C PHE A 30 -4.26 -6.52 14.87
N SER A 31 -4.45 -5.25 14.57
CA SER A 31 -5.48 -4.77 13.64
C SER A 31 -4.89 -3.77 12.67
N CYS A 32 -5.48 -3.70 11.47
CA CYS A 32 -5.14 -2.71 10.45
C CYS A 32 -6.34 -2.42 9.56
N GLN A 33 -6.26 -1.34 8.77
CA GLN A 33 -7.21 -1.07 7.70
C GLN A 33 -6.60 -1.38 6.34
N TYR A 34 -7.44 -1.73 5.38
CA TYR A 34 -7.06 -2.03 4.01
C TYR A 34 -8.12 -1.52 3.02
N PRO A 35 -7.80 -1.31 1.73
CA PRO A 35 -8.75 -0.80 0.74
C PRO A 35 -10.00 -1.68 0.65
N ALA A 36 -11.18 -1.06 0.66
CA ALA A 36 -12.47 -1.77 0.74
C ALA A 36 -12.77 -2.67 -0.48
N ASN A 37 -12.14 -2.38 -1.62
CA ASN A 37 -12.24 -3.20 -2.83
C ASN A 37 -11.26 -4.38 -2.87
N PHE A 38 -10.33 -4.48 -1.90
CA PHE A 38 -9.47 -5.65 -1.77
C PHE A 38 -10.20 -6.77 -1.01
N VAL A 39 -9.90 -8.00 -1.36
CA VAL A 39 -10.41 -9.21 -0.69
C VAL A 39 -9.30 -9.75 0.19
N ALA A 40 -9.57 -9.82 1.50
CA ALA A 40 -8.67 -10.45 2.46
C ALA A 40 -8.45 -11.92 2.07
N GLN A 41 -7.20 -12.35 2.08
CA GLN A 41 -6.83 -13.73 1.80
C GLN A 41 -6.80 -14.55 3.10
N GLU A 42 -6.92 -15.86 2.97
CA GLU A 42 -6.76 -16.76 4.11
C GLU A 42 -5.36 -16.59 4.71
N GLN A 43 -5.31 -16.46 6.04
CA GLN A 43 -4.05 -16.31 6.76
C GLN A 43 -3.40 -17.68 6.99
N TRP A 44 -2.12 -17.76 6.66
CA TRP A 44 -1.28 -18.92 6.97
C TRP A 44 -0.51 -18.75 8.28
N LEU A 45 -0.30 -17.49 8.70
CA LEU A 45 0.42 -17.11 9.93
C LEU A 45 -0.36 -16.03 10.67
N ASP A 46 -0.47 -16.15 11.99
CA ASP A 46 -1.14 -15.18 12.86
C ASP A 46 -0.52 -13.77 12.78
N GLU A 47 0.78 -13.69 12.42
CA GLU A 47 1.56 -12.46 12.32
C GLU A 47 1.47 -11.77 10.95
N SER A 48 0.73 -12.32 9.99
CA SER A 48 0.65 -11.78 8.63
C SER A 48 -0.79 -11.50 8.19
N PHE A 49 -0.94 -10.56 7.27
CA PHE A 49 -2.18 -10.22 6.60
C PHE A 49 -1.93 -9.90 5.14
N ASN A 50 -2.75 -10.44 4.27
CA ASN A 50 -2.73 -10.17 2.83
C ASN A 50 -4.13 -9.86 2.33
N ALA A 51 -4.22 -8.91 1.40
CA ALA A 51 -5.45 -8.61 0.66
C ALA A 51 -5.11 -8.26 -0.78
N LYS A 52 -5.98 -8.63 -1.72
CA LYS A 52 -5.76 -8.40 -3.15
C LYS A 52 -7.07 -8.12 -3.90
N ILE A 53 -6.95 -7.61 -5.11
CA ILE A 53 -8.02 -7.67 -6.11
C ILE A 53 -7.85 -8.99 -6.88
N GLU A 54 -8.93 -9.73 -7.05
CA GLU A 54 -8.97 -10.93 -7.89
C GLU A 54 -8.66 -10.51 -9.34
N ASP A 55 -7.80 -11.26 -10.01
CA ASP A 55 -7.33 -10.98 -11.39
C ASP A 55 -6.64 -9.62 -11.58
N GLY A 56 -6.19 -8.96 -10.49
CA GLY A 56 -5.47 -7.70 -10.52
C GLY A 56 -4.04 -7.81 -9.99
N ILE A 57 -3.25 -6.74 -10.19
CA ILE A 57 -1.92 -6.60 -9.57
C ILE A 57 -1.99 -5.94 -8.21
N GLU A 58 -3.17 -5.43 -7.84
CA GLU A 58 -3.40 -4.72 -6.60
C GLU A 58 -3.30 -5.68 -5.42
N PHE A 59 -2.36 -5.37 -4.55
CA PHE A 59 -2.01 -6.24 -3.43
C PHE A 59 -1.58 -5.43 -2.22
N MET A 60 -1.97 -5.84 -1.05
CA MET A 60 -1.47 -5.34 0.23
C MET A 60 -0.95 -6.52 1.04
N ASP A 61 0.23 -6.37 1.59
CA ASP A 61 0.82 -7.23 2.60
C ASP A 61 1.13 -6.45 3.88
N LEU A 62 1.03 -7.13 5.00
CA LEU A 62 1.41 -6.63 6.31
C LEU A 62 1.88 -7.80 7.17
N SER A 63 2.99 -7.61 7.86
CA SER A 63 3.49 -8.56 8.85
C SER A 63 3.91 -7.84 10.13
N LEU A 64 3.75 -8.50 11.27
CA LEU A 64 4.23 -8.08 12.57
C LEU A 64 5.35 -9.03 13.00
N GLY A 65 6.57 -8.54 13.10
CA GLY A 65 7.73 -9.33 13.49
C GLY A 65 8.35 -8.81 14.77
N GLU A 66 8.96 -9.70 15.55
CA GLU A 66 9.78 -9.32 16.71
C GLU A 66 11.04 -8.59 16.24
N TYR A 67 11.30 -7.43 16.81
CA TYR A 67 12.52 -6.67 16.55
C TYR A 67 13.39 -6.55 17.83
N GLY A 68 12.77 -6.46 18.99
CA GLY A 68 13.38 -6.58 20.30
C GLY A 68 14.09 -5.33 20.82
N LYS A 69 14.24 -4.26 20.02
CA LYS A 69 14.90 -3.02 20.44
C LYS A 69 14.26 -1.79 19.83
N ASP A 70 14.51 -0.63 20.44
CA ASP A 70 14.20 0.66 19.81
C ASP A 70 15.16 0.96 18.66
N MET A 71 14.69 1.74 17.70
CA MET A 71 15.48 2.25 16.59
C MET A 71 15.47 3.77 16.56
N THR A 72 16.63 4.34 16.32
CA THR A 72 16.77 5.75 15.97
C THR A 72 16.26 6.01 14.55
N PRO A 73 15.94 7.25 14.19
CA PRO A 73 15.58 7.59 12.80
C PRO A 73 16.65 7.19 11.77
N ALA A 74 17.95 7.27 12.16
CA ALA A 74 19.05 6.86 11.29
C ALA A 74 19.07 5.34 11.06
N GLU A 75 18.80 4.54 12.10
CA GLU A 75 18.69 3.08 11.99
C GLU A 75 17.45 2.69 11.16
N MET A 76 16.31 3.37 11.36
CA MET A 76 15.11 3.17 10.53
C MET A 76 15.40 3.45 9.05
N LYS A 77 16.13 4.53 8.76
CA LYS A 77 16.56 4.84 7.39
C LYS A 77 17.45 3.76 6.82
N LYS A 78 18.46 3.31 7.59
CA LYS A 78 19.36 2.22 7.17
C LYS A 78 18.60 0.92 6.92
N TYR A 79 17.63 0.59 7.77
CA TYR A 79 16.77 -0.58 7.58
C TYR A 79 15.97 -0.49 6.28
N SER A 80 15.39 0.69 5.97
CA SER A 80 14.67 0.90 4.72
C SER A 80 15.53 0.75 3.48
N GLU A 81 16.82 1.13 3.54
CA GLU A 81 17.76 0.94 2.40
C GLU A 81 18.01 -0.55 2.13
N SER A 82 18.07 -1.38 3.19
CA SER A 82 18.14 -2.83 3.01
C SER A 82 16.87 -3.40 2.36
N ALA A 83 15.69 -2.91 2.76
CA ALA A 83 14.44 -3.29 2.12
C ALA A 83 14.37 -2.86 0.63
N LYS A 84 14.86 -1.67 0.31
CA LYS A 84 14.96 -1.20 -1.09
C LYS A 84 15.87 -2.10 -1.92
N TYR A 85 17.03 -2.47 -1.37
CA TYR A 85 17.94 -3.38 -2.06
C TYR A 85 17.24 -4.69 -2.45
N LEU A 86 16.43 -5.28 -1.54
CA LEU A 86 15.69 -6.51 -1.83
C LEU A 86 14.61 -6.31 -2.90
N ILE A 87 14.03 -5.11 -3.00
CA ILE A 87 13.05 -4.79 -4.04
C ILE A 87 13.72 -4.61 -5.40
N GLU A 88 14.88 -3.95 -5.44
CA GLU A 88 15.62 -3.64 -6.68
C GLU A 88 16.45 -4.81 -7.20
N LYS A 89 16.76 -5.78 -6.33
CA LYS A 89 17.59 -6.93 -6.63
C LYS A 89 16.96 -8.23 -6.14
N GLU A 90 16.90 -9.20 -7.01
CA GLU A 90 16.54 -10.56 -6.65
C GLU A 90 17.75 -11.46 -6.94
N PHE A 91 18.24 -12.16 -5.90
CA PHE A 91 19.47 -12.98 -6.00
C PHE A 91 20.66 -12.25 -6.60
N GLY A 92 20.73 -10.92 -6.41
CA GLY A 92 21.79 -10.06 -6.97
C GLY A 92 21.49 -9.47 -8.35
N GLU A 93 20.48 -9.98 -9.07
CA GLU A 93 20.06 -9.50 -10.38
C GLU A 93 19.05 -8.35 -10.29
N PRO A 94 19.06 -7.36 -11.23
CA PRO A 94 18.08 -6.29 -11.26
C PRO A 94 16.65 -6.80 -11.50
N THR A 95 15.71 -6.37 -10.66
CA THR A 95 14.27 -6.71 -10.80
C THR A 95 13.52 -5.81 -11.78
N GLY A 96 14.14 -4.70 -12.21
CA GLY A 96 13.45 -3.63 -12.94
C GLY A 96 12.70 -2.63 -12.06
N TRP A 97 12.51 -2.93 -10.78
CA TRP A 97 11.94 -1.98 -9.82
C TRP A 97 12.96 -0.93 -9.40
N LYS A 98 12.48 0.31 -9.19
CA LYS A 98 13.30 1.46 -8.73
C LYS A 98 12.67 2.08 -7.50
N CYS A 99 13.44 2.22 -6.43
CA CYS A 99 13.00 2.81 -5.19
C CYS A 99 13.32 4.31 -5.13
N GLY A 100 12.34 5.08 -4.68
CA GLY A 100 12.49 6.50 -4.39
C GLY A 100 13.13 6.76 -3.01
N PRO A 101 13.23 8.04 -2.61
CA PRO A 101 13.77 8.41 -1.30
C PRO A 101 12.91 7.89 -0.14
N THR A 102 13.57 7.55 0.97
CA THR A 102 12.90 7.19 2.22
C THR A 102 12.52 8.42 2.99
N THR A 103 11.27 8.46 3.46
CA THR A 103 10.80 9.41 4.46
C THR A 103 10.74 8.71 5.82
N VAL A 104 11.34 9.31 6.85
CA VAL A 104 11.25 8.83 8.24
C VAL A 104 10.48 9.86 9.07
N LYS A 105 9.44 9.41 9.78
CA LYS A 105 8.64 10.23 10.70
C LYS A 105 8.50 9.50 12.03
N GLY A 106 9.19 9.99 13.06
CA GLY A 106 9.19 9.32 14.37
C GLY A 106 9.69 7.88 14.27
N LYS A 107 8.85 6.92 14.64
CA LYS A 107 9.14 5.47 14.63
C LYS A 107 8.60 4.77 13.37
N GLN A 108 8.45 5.48 12.27
CA GLN A 108 8.03 4.90 10.99
C GLN A 108 8.88 5.37 9.83
N PHE A 109 9.04 4.52 8.82
CA PHE A 109 9.58 4.91 7.52
C PHE A 109 8.59 4.55 6.41
N THR A 110 8.67 5.29 5.32
CA THR A 110 7.94 5.00 4.08
C THR A 110 8.81 5.30 2.88
N PHE A 111 8.64 4.54 1.80
CA PHE A 111 9.19 4.87 0.49
C PHE A 111 8.28 4.33 -0.61
N ARG A 112 8.36 4.97 -1.77
CA ARG A 112 7.67 4.59 -2.98
C ARG A 112 8.64 3.89 -3.91
N SER A 113 8.22 2.84 -4.55
CA SER A 113 8.94 2.21 -5.66
C SER A 113 8.03 2.10 -6.89
N GLU A 114 8.64 2.05 -8.06
CA GLU A 114 7.92 1.81 -9.31
C GLU A 114 8.65 0.80 -10.19
N GLY A 115 7.87 0.04 -10.94
CA GLY A 115 8.36 -1.01 -11.83
C GLY A 115 7.24 -1.49 -12.74
N GLU A 116 7.41 -2.69 -13.25
CA GLU A 116 6.41 -3.36 -14.07
C GLU A 116 6.05 -4.71 -13.46
N GLU A 117 4.78 -5.08 -13.55
CA GLU A 117 4.26 -6.42 -13.24
C GLU A 117 3.83 -7.09 -14.55
N GLU A 118 3.99 -8.40 -14.62
CA GLU A 118 3.53 -9.18 -15.77
C GLU A 118 2.16 -9.78 -15.46
N VAL A 119 1.18 -9.47 -16.32
CA VAL A 119 -0.19 -9.99 -16.23
C VAL A 119 -0.62 -10.41 -17.63
N ASP A 120 -0.95 -11.70 -17.82
CA ASP A 120 -1.36 -12.26 -19.11
C ASP A 120 -0.37 -11.90 -20.23
N ASP A 121 0.92 -12.13 -20.01
CA ASP A 121 2.03 -11.82 -20.93
C ASP A 121 2.17 -10.32 -21.27
N LYS A 122 1.55 -9.43 -20.49
CA LYS A 122 1.64 -7.98 -20.68
C LYS A 122 2.32 -7.33 -19.49
N LYS A 123 3.21 -6.40 -19.80
CA LYS A 123 3.83 -5.54 -18.79
C LYS A 123 2.91 -4.41 -18.37
N VAL A 124 2.57 -4.35 -17.10
CA VAL A 124 1.69 -3.33 -16.51
C VAL A 124 2.53 -2.45 -15.58
N PRO A 125 2.63 -1.14 -15.85
CA PRO A 125 3.31 -0.22 -14.94
C PRO A 125 2.67 -0.23 -13.56
N ALA A 126 3.48 -0.46 -12.52
CA ALA A 126 3.04 -0.61 -11.14
C ALA A 126 3.80 0.32 -10.19
N VAL A 127 3.14 0.64 -9.07
CA VAL A 127 3.69 1.40 -7.96
C VAL A 127 3.47 0.61 -6.68
N LYS A 128 4.47 0.61 -5.80
CA LYS A 128 4.42 0.01 -4.47
C LYS A 128 4.82 1.06 -3.44
N TYR A 129 4.00 1.24 -2.42
CA TYR A 129 4.33 2.00 -1.21
C TYR A 129 4.68 1.00 -0.11
N SER A 130 5.93 1.03 0.34
CA SER A 130 6.42 0.19 1.42
C SER A 130 6.61 1.01 2.68
N PHE A 131 6.34 0.41 3.84
CA PHE A 131 6.47 1.08 5.12
C PHE A 131 6.93 0.12 6.23
N GLY A 132 7.54 0.69 7.25
CA GLY A 132 7.83 0.01 8.51
C GLY A 132 7.43 0.89 9.69
N ILE A 133 6.86 0.27 10.75
CA ILE A 133 6.41 0.94 11.96
C ILE A 133 6.93 0.19 13.17
N LEU A 134 7.78 0.83 13.97
CA LEU A 134 8.22 0.28 15.25
C LEU A 134 7.15 0.54 16.32
N THR A 135 6.64 -0.53 16.90
CA THR A 135 5.59 -0.48 17.93
C THR A 135 6.13 -0.14 19.31
N PRO A 136 5.29 0.28 20.26
CA PRO A 136 5.70 0.47 21.66
C PRO A 136 6.26 -0.79 22.32
N LYS A 137 5.84 -1.99 21.89
CA LYS A 137 6.35 -3.27 22.36
C LYS A 137 7.66 -3.69 21.70
N LYS A 138 8.26 -2.81 20.88
CA LYS A 138 9.52 -3.05 20.14
C LYS A 138 9.42 -4.14 19.07
N ASN A 139 8.23 -4.41 18.60
CA ASN A 139 7.96 -5.18 17.40
C ASN A 139 7.87 -4.25 16.18
N MET A 140 7.96 -4.80 14.98
CA MET A 140 7.92 -4.01 13.77
C MET A 140 6.84 -4.51 12.83
N PHE A 141 5.93 -3.63 12.46
CA PHE A 141 5.13 -3.84 11.26
C PHE A 141 5.98 -3.56 10.04
N LEU A 142 5.96 -4.48 9.10
CA LEU A 142 6.44 -4.28 7.73
C LEU A 142 5.28 -4.53 6.79
N GLY A 143 5.06 -3.61 5.87
CA GLY A 143 3.97 -3.77 4.92
C GLY A 143 4.19 -3.03 3.63
N SER A 144 3.38 -3.38 2.65
CA SER A 144 3.32 -2.67 1.39
C SER A 144 1.92 -2.67 0.78
N VAL A 145 1.66 -1.68 -0.07
CA VAL A 145 0.47 -1.62 -0.93
C VAL A 145 0.94 -1.40 -2.35
N LYS A 146 0.61 -2.34 -3.24
CA LYS A 146 0.94 -2.32 -4.67
C LYS A 146 -0.33 -2.13 -5.49
N PHE A 147 -0.23 -1.34 -6.55
CA PHE A 147 -1.33 -1.08 -7.49
C PHE A 147 -0.81 -0.60 -8.85
N LYS A 148 -1.68 -0.58 -9.86
CA LYS A 148 -1.38 -0.01 -11.17
C LYS A 148 -0.97 1.46 -11.04
N LYS A 149 0.05 1.87 -11.77
CA LYS A 149 0.51 3.28 -11.77
C LYS A 149 -0.62 4.25 -12.16
N SER A 150 -1.53 3.85 -13.04
CA SER A 150 -2.73 4.62 -13.40
C SER A 150 -3.66 4.92 -12.23
N ASP A 151 -3.64 4.07 -11.19
CA ASP A 151 -4.53 4.15 -10.03
C ASP A 151 -3.87 4.83 -8.83
N GLU A 152 -2.66 5.39 -9.00
CA GLU A 152 -1.91 6.01 -7.90
C GLU A 152 -2.71 7.14 -7.22
N ALA A 153 -3.39 7.98 -7.99
CA ALA A 153 -4.22 9.06 -7.43
C ALA A 153 -5.37 8.54 -6.54
N LYS A 154 -5.86 7.33 -6.79
CA LYS A 154 -6.92 6.67 -6.02
C LYS A 154 -6.41 6.10 -4.71
N TYR A 155 -5.25 5.43 -4.71
CA TYR A 155 -4.74 4.69 -3.54
C TYR A 155 -3.81 5.50 -2.65
N LYS A 156 -3.02 6.41 -3.21
CA LYS A 156 -2.06 7.23 -2.46
C LYS A 156 -2.65 7.91 -1.22
N PRO A 157 -3.86 8.52 -1.25
CA PRO A 157 -4.47 9.14 -0.06
C PRO A 157 -4.83 8.14 1.04
N LEU A 158 -4.88 6.85 0.74
CA LEU A 158 -5.21 5.80 1.71
C LEU A 158 -3.97 5.30 2.46
N ILE A 159 -2.78 5.47 1.91
CA ILE A 159 -1.53 4.92 2.48
C ILE A 159 -1.31 5.42 3.90
N ASP A 160 -1.37 6.73 4.14
CA ASP A 160 -1.18 7.29 5.48
C ASP A 160 -2.24 6.81 6.47
N LYS A 161 -3.49 6.60 6.02
CA LYS A 161 -4.57 6.07 6.84
C LYS A 161 -4.34 4.60 7.20
N ILE A 162 -3.88 3.80 6.24
CA ILE A 162 -3.51 2.39 6.45
C ILE A 162 -2.41 2.31 7.51
N ILE A 163 -1.32 3.05 7.33
CA ILE A 163 -0.18 3.11 8.26
C ILE A 163 -0.65 3.50 9.67
N ALA A 164 -1.45 4.58 9.79
CA ALA A 164 -1.96 5.06 11.07
C ALA A 164 -2.93 4.07 11.75
N SER A 165 -3.51 3.14 11.01
CA SER A 165 -4.46 2.14 11.51
C SER A 165 -3.79 0.90 12.08
N CYS A 166 -2.51 0.65 11.76
CA CYS A 166 -1.78 -0.52 12.25
C CYS A 166 -1.57 -0.44 13.77
N LYS A 167 -2.15 -1.37 14.49
CA LYS A 167 -2.10 -1.42 15.97
C LYS A 167 -1.79 -2.83 16.42
N GLU A 168 -0.73 -2.96 17.18
CA GLU A 168 -0.42 -4.17 17.93
C GLU A 168 -1.33 -4.26 19.17
N LYS A 169 -1.80 -5.46 19.51
CA LYS A 169 -2.68 -5.74 20.65
C LYS A 169 -1.94 -6.19 21.91
#